data_7427df4b54fc6b1dfbea00adf6deee93
#
_entry.id   7427df4b54fc6b1dfbea00adf6deee93
#
_cell.length_a   1.000
_cell.length_b   1.000
_cell.length_c   1.000
_cell.angle_alpha   90.00
_cell.angle_beta   90.00
_cell.angle_gamma   90.00
#
_symmetry.space_group_name_H-M   'P 1'
#
loop_
_entity.id
_entity.type
_entity.pdbx_description
1 polymer ?
#
loop_
_entity_poly.entity_id
_entity_poly.type
_entity_poly.pdbx_seq_one_letter_code
_entity_poly.pdbx_strand_id
1 'polypeptide(L)'
;MKLVSYKIHDKINIGALKEDFIVPFSNDPNIPNDMLSFLEAGKKVMTLAEDVIKKNQNIIPIDSCKLINPILRPPKIIAIGLNYQDHLEEIRAIGREVDDPEVPMIFNKQSTSACGPFEDIHDPKVSDKLDYEGELAFVIGKKCRHVPRSEAHNVIAGYCVSNDVSVRDWQLRVPAFTIGKSFDTHCPFGPAIVTADEISDPHNLQIKTEVNQEVRQNSNTKNLIFNCFELVEHLSTSFTLEPGDLILSGTPGGVGVADNKFLKEGDEVKISISELGYIENKVVNEPLSTIAY
;
A
#
# COMPACT_ATOMS: atom_id res chain seq x y z
N MET A 1 -16.31 -3.16 4.30
CA MET A 1 -16.40 -3.28 2.81
C MET A 1 -15.01 -3.44 2.21
N LYS A 2 -14.88 -4.13 1.05
CA LYS A 2 -13.64 -4.17 0.26
C LYS A 2 -13.78 -3.23 -0.93
N LEU A 3 -13.30 -2.00 -0.81
CA LEU A 3 -13.40 -0.95 -1.82
C LEU A 3 -12.35 -1.16 -2.91
N VAL A 4 -12.77 -1.22 -4.18
CA VAL A 4 -11.90 -1.47 -5.33
C VAL A 4 -12.06 -0.40 -6.41
N SER A 5 -10.96 -0.11 -7.10
CA SER A 5 -10.98 0.53 -8.42
C SER A 5 -10.69 -0.53 -9.48
N TYR A 6 -11.44 -0.50 -10.55
CA TYR A 6 -11.33 -1.48 -11.61
C TYR A 6 -11.54 -0.85 -13.00
N LYS A 7 -10.98 -1.51 -14.01
CA LYS A 7 -11.03 -1.06 -15.40
C LYS A 7 -11.79 -2.07 -16.25
N ILE A 8 -12.80 -1.58 -16.98
CA ILE A 8 -13.48 -2.33 -18.04
C ILE A 8 -13.24 -1.57 -19.35
N HIS A 9 -12.62 -2.21 -20.32
CA HIS A 9 -12.05 -1.57 -21.50
C HIS A 9 -11.13 -0.44 -21.02
N ASP A 10 -11.38 0.82 -21.41
CA ASP A 10 -10.57 1.98 -20.97
C ASP A 10 -11.23 2.83 -19.88
N LYS A 11 -12.41 2.40 -19.39
CA LYS A 11 -13.14 3.15 -18.38
C LYS A 11 -12.81 2.66 -16.97
N ILE A 12 -12.40 3.59 -16.12
CA ILE A 12 -12.16 3.36 -14.70
C ILE A 12 -13.48 3.52 -13.93
N ASN A 13 -13.71 2.62 -13.00
CA ASN A 13 -14.89 2.57 -12.15
C ASN A 13 -14.48 2.18 -10.73
N ILE A 14 -15.39 2.41 -9.77
CA ILE A 14 -15.22 1.96 -8.39
C ILE A 14 -16.41 1.11 -7.94
N GLY A 15 -16.17 0.27 -6.94
CA GLY A 15 -17.18 -0.61 -6.40
C GLY A 15 -16.73 -1.32 -5.13
N ALA A 16 -17.54 -2.25 -4.68
CA ALA A 16 -17.20 -3.16 -3.58
C ALA A 16 -16.96 -4.57 -4.12
N LEU A 17 -15.81 -5.16 -3.77
CA LEU A 17 -15.49 -6.54 -4.06
C LEU A 17 -16.20 -7.47 -3.08
N LYS A 18 -16.89 -8.46 -3.60
CA LYS A 18 -17.53 -9.56 -2.85
C LYS A 18 -17.15 -10.87 -3.52
N GLU A 19 -16.40 -11.71 -2.81
CA GLU A 19 -15.96 -13.00 -3.36
C GLU A 19 -15.40 -12.85 -4.80
N ASP A 20 -16.09 -13.37 -5.80
CA ASP A 20 -15.67 -13.40 -7.21
C ASP A 20 -16.36 -12.33 -8.08
N PHE A 21 -17.00 -11.33 -7.49
CA PHE A 21 -17.68 -10.27 -8.24
C PHE A 21 -17.57 -8.90 -7.57
N ILE A 22 -17.76 -7.85 -8.37
CA ILE A 22 -17.79 -6.46 -7.93
C ILE A 22 -19.23 -5.97 -7.99
N VAL A 23 -19.69 -5.29 -6.93
CA VAL A 23 -20.91 -4.49 -6.93
C VAL A 23 -20.54 -3.07 -7.32
N PRO A 24 -20.91 -2.60 -8.55
CA PRO A 24 -20.50 -1.27 -9.01
C PRO A 24 -21.21 -0.16 -8.25
N PHE A 25 -20.48 0.88 -7.86
CA PHE A 25 -21.08 2.05 -7.21
C PHE A 25 -21.81 2.97 -8.19
N SER A 26 -21.56 2.83 -9.48
CA SER A 26 -22.33 3.49 -10.55
C SER A 26 -23.82 3.07 -10.58
N ASN A 27 -24.22 2.09 -9.79
CA ASN A 27 -25.63 1.74 -9.58
C ASN A 27 -26.41 2.84 -8.81
N ASP A 28 -25.72 3.77 -8.16
CA ASP A 28 -26.32 4.98 -7.57
C ASP A 28 -25.61 6.24 -8.12
N PRO A 29 -26.33 7.14 -8.84
CA PRO A 29 -25.73 8.33 -9.44
C PRO A 29 -25.25 9.38 -8.43
N ASN A 30 -25.57 9.23 -7.13
CA ASN A 30 -25.11 10.12 -6.07
C ASN A 30 -23.75 9.69 -5.50
N ILE A 31 -23.21 8.55 -5.93
CA ILE A 31 -21.87 8.09 -5.55
C ILE A 31 -20.86 8.58 -6.58
N PRO A 32 -19.75 9.22 -6.17
CA PRO A 32 -18.66 9.61 -7.07
C PRO A 32 -18.10 8.42 -7.86
N ASN A 33 -17.54 8.71 -9.04
CA ASN A 33 -17.02 7.67 -9.95
C ASN A 33 -15.54 7.34 -9.72
N ASP A 34 -14.87 8.02 -8.80
CA ASP A 34 -13.48 7.77 -8.42
C ASP A 34 -13.33 7.64 -6.90
N MET A 35 -12.31 6.89 -6.49
CA MET A 35 -12.12 6.53 -5.09
C MET A 35 -11.75 7.73 -4.22
N LEU A 36 -10.98 8.68 -4.73
CA LEU A 36 -10.57 9.84 -3.95
C LEU A 36 -11.79 10.70 -3.60
N SER A 37 -12.60 11.08 -4.60
CA SER A 37 -13.86 11.80 -4.39
C SER A 37 -14.84 11.01 -3.50
N PHE A 38 -14.85 9.67 -3.62
CA PHE A 38 -15.66 8.81 -2.77
C PHE A 38 -15.25 8.93 -1.29
N LEU A 39 -13.96 8.87 -0.98
CA LEU A 39 -13.43 9.02 0.38
C LEU A 39 -13.66 10.43 0.92
N GLU A 40 -13.46 11.47 0.10
CA GLU A 40 -13.69 12.87 0.48
C GLU A 40 -15.15 13.16 0.83
N ALA A 41 -16.09 12.50 0.13
CA ALA A 41 -17.52 12.66 0.40
C ALA A 41 -17.97 12.07 1.76
N GLY A 42 -17.15 11.20 2.35
CA GLY A 42 -17.28 10.74 3.73
C GLY A 42 -18.51 9.88 4.02
N LYS A 43 -18.97 9.94 5.27
CA LYS A 43 -19.96 9.00 5.82
C LYS A 43 -21.26 8.89 5.01
N LYS A 44 -21.76 10.00 4.44
CA LYS A 44 -23.00 9.99 3.66
C LYS A 44 -22.91 9.06 2.45
N VAL A 45 -21.81 9.13 1.71
CA VAL A 45 -21.59 8.31 0.52
C VAL A 45 -21.26 6.87 0.90
N MET A 46 -20.55 6.64 2.00
CA MET A 46 -20.35 5.30 2.55
C MET A 46 -21.68 4.58 2.84
N THR A 47 -22.66 5.28 3.43
CA THR A 47 -24.01 4.71 3.65
C THR A 47 -24.74 4.39 2.34
N LEU A 48 -24.62 5.24 1.31
CA LEU A 48 -25.18 4.93 -0.01
C LEU A 48 -24.51 3.69 -0.62
N ALA A 49 -23.21 3.55 -0.48
CA ALA A 49 -22.48 2.37 -0.95
C ALA A 49 -22.94 1.08 -0.24
N GLU A 50 -23.16 1.13 1.08
CA GLU A 50 -23.75 0.00 1.83
C GLU A 50 -25.12 -0.41 1.27
N ASP A 51 -25.97 0.56 0.93
CA ASP A 51 -27.29 0.28 0.36
C ASP A 51 -27.19 -0.30 -1.05
N VAL A 52 -26.24 0.16 -1.88
CA VAL A 52 -25.94 -0.42 -3.19
C VAL A 52 -25.47 -1.88 -3.04
N ILE A 53 -24.57 -2.15 -2.09
CA ILE A 53 -24.07 -3.49 -1.80
C ILE A 53 -25.19 -4.43 -1.33
N LYS A 54 -26.11 -3.96 -0.49
CA LYS A 54 -27.28 -4.72 -0.02
C LYS A 54 -28.22 -5.11 -1.17
N LYS A 55 -28.45 -4.17 -2.10
CA LYS A 55 -29.30 -4.42 -3.30
C LYS A 55 -28.69 -5.43 -4.25
N ASN A 56 -27.36 -5.51 -4.32
CA ASN A 56 -26.57 -6.48 -5.08
C ASN A 56 -27.01 -6.60 -6.55
N GLN A 57 -27.20 -5.46 -7.23
CA GLN A 57 -27.66 -5.40 -8.62
C GLN A 57 -26.50 -5.13 -9.59
N ASN A 58 -26.66 -5.55 -10.85
CA ASN A 58 -25.70 -5.30 -11.94
C ASN A 58 -24.25 -5.69 -11.57
N ILE A 59 -24.09 -6.85 -10.93
CA ILE A 59 -22.77 -7.35 -10.50
C ILE A 59 -21.86 -7.63 -11.70
N ILE A 60 -20.57 -7.45 -11.50
CA ILE A 60 -19.52 -7.64 -12.52
C ILE A 60 -18.62 -8.77 -12.06
N PRO A 61 -18.51 -9.89 -12.81
CA PRO A 61 -17.53 -10.93 -12.49
C PRO A 61 -16.10 -10.36 -12.47
N ILE A 62 -15.30 -10.77 -11.49
CA ILE A 62 -13.93 -10.23 -11.35
C ILE A 62 -13.07 -10.50 -12.58
N ASP A 63 -13.25 -11.66 -13.22
CA ASP A 63 -12.51 -12.07 -14.42
C ASP A 63 -12.87 -11.23 -15.67
N SER A 64 -13.94 -10.42 -15.62
CA SER A 64 -14.36 -9.55 -16.73
C SER A 64 -13.80 -8.15 -16.66
N CYS A 65 -12.99 -7.84 -15.63
CA CYS A 65 -12.38 -6.54 -15.41
C CYS A 65 -10.94 -6.67 -14.90
N LYS A 66 -10.18 -5.57 -14.96
CA LYS A 66 -8.84 -5.49 -14.38
C LYS A 66 -8.92 -4.67 -13.09
N LEU A 67 -8.57 -5.27 -11.96
CA LEU A 67 -8.32 -4.51 -10.72
C LEU A 67 -7.09 -3.62 -10.91
N ILE A 68 -7.20 -2.39 -10.48
CA ILE A 68 -6.12 -1.41 -10.47
C ILE A 68 -5.91 -0.90 -9.05
N ASN A 69 -4.88 -0.09 -8.81
CA ASN A 69 -4.67 0.48 -7.48
C ASN A 69 -5.91 1.25 -7.02
N PRO A 70 -6.37 1.04 -5.79
CA PRO A 70 -7.63 1.61 -5.30
C PRO A 70 -7.72 3.13 -5.44
N ILE A 71 -6.62 3.85 -5.23
CA ILE A 71 -6.49 5.29 -5.45
C ILE A 71 -5.43 5.53 -6.50
N LEU A 72 -5.81 6.03 -7.68
CA LEU A 72 -4.90 6.16 -8.82
C LEU A 72 -3.70 7.06 -8.53
N ARG A 73 -3.92 8.15 -7.82
CA ARG A 73 -2.90 9.12 -7.43
C ARG A 73 -3.17 9.54 -5.98
N PRO A 74 -2.63 8.82 -4.99
CA PRO A 74 -2.72 9.25 -3.61
C PRO A 74 -2.17 10.68 -3.45
N PRO A 75 -2.84 11.58 -2.72
CA PRO A 75 -2.35 12.94 -2.49
C PRO A 75 -0.95 12.96 -1.88
N LYS A 76 -0.71 12.09 -0.91
CA LYS A 76 0.60 11.81 -0.32
C LYS A 76 0.80 10.29 -0.24
N ILE A 77 2.04 9.84 -0.47
CA ILE A 77 2.49 8.49 -0.10
C ILE A 77 3.60 8.69 0.92
N ILE A 78 3.28 8.33 2.16
CA ILE A 78 4.17 8.48 3.31
C ILE A 78 4.61 7.08 3.73
N ALA A 79 5.90 6.87 3.92
CA ALA A 79 6.45 5.58 4.30
C ALA A 79 7.32 5.70 5.56
N ILE A 80 7.38 4.60 6.31
CA ILE A 80 8.05 4.54 7.61
C ILE A 80 9.20 3.55 7.53
N GLY A 81 10.43 4.04 7.65
CA GLY A 81 11.62 3.19 7.70
C GLY A 81 11.86 2.58 9.08
N LEU A 82 12.48 1.40 9.10
CA LEU A 82 12.94 0.72 10.33
C LEU A 82 11.85 0.53 11.40
N ASN A 83 10.65 0.19 11.00
CA ASN A 83 9.48 0.13 11.89
C ASN A 83 9.06 -1.29 12.33
N TYR A 84 9.92 -2.29 12.12
CA TYR A 84 9.69 -3.65 12.60
C TYR A 84 10.84 -4.12 13.48
N GLN A 85 10.51 -4.72 14.61
CA GLN A 85 11.49 -5.24 15.58
C GLN A 85 12.41 -6.30 14.94
N ASP A 86 11.83 -7.24 14.21
CA ASP A 86 12.57 -8.31 13.51
C ASP A 86 13.50 -7.78 12.42
N HIS A 87 13.14 -6.66 11.76
CA HIS A 87 14.03 -6.00 10.80
C HIS A 87 15.23 -5.31 11.47
N LEU A 88 15.05 -4.69 12.63
CA LEU A 88 16.18 -4.16 13.41
C LEU A 88 17.12 -5.27 13.88
N GLU A 89 16.57 -6.40 14.33
CA GLU A 89 17.35 -7.58 14.72
C GLU A 89 18.16 -8.14 13.54
N GLU A 90 17.58 -8.19 12.32
CA GLU A 90 18.27 -8.60 11.10
C GLU A 90 19.45 -7.66 10.79
N ILE A 91 19.26 -6.34 10.86
CA ILE A 91 20.31 -5.33 10.62
C ILE A 91 21.46 -5.48 11.63
N ARG A 92 21.14 -5.72 12.90
CA ARG A 92 22.14 -5.96 13.96
C ARG A 92 22.89 -7.27 13.72
N ALA A 93 22.19 -8.32 13.28
CA ALA A 93 22.80 -9.61 12.99
C ALA A 93 23.87 -9.58 11.87
N ILE A 94 23.74 -8.65 10.91
CA ILE A 94 24.75 -8.43 9.88
C ILE A 94 25.87 -7.46 10.30
N GLY A 95 25.96 -7.14 11.60
CA GLY A 95 27.04 -6.33 12.19
C GLY A 95 26.87 -4.82 12.03
N ARG A 96 25.69 -4.31 11.70
CA ARG A 96 25.42 -2.88 11.68
C ARG A 96 24.85 -2.44 13.04
N GLU A 97 25.43 -1.38 13.58
CA GLU A 97 24.86 -0.73 14.77
C GLU A 97 23.63 0.08 14.38
N VAL A 98 22.50 -0.23 14.99
CA VAL A 98 21.24 0.52 14.86
C VAL A 98 20.55 0.53 16.22
N ASP A 99 20.24 1.72 16.70
CA ASP A 99 19.46 1.92 17.92
C ASP A 99 17.98 1.69 17.67
N ASP A 100 17.23 1.38 18.73
CA ASP A 100 15.77 1.40 18.66
C ASP A 100 15.31 2.84 18.38
N PRO A 101 14.44 3.05 17.38
CA PRO A 101 14.03 4.39 17.01
C PRO A 101 13.14 5.01 18.10
N GLU A 102 13.49 6.20 18.58
CA GLU A 102 12.68 6.98 19.53
C GLU A 102 11.47 7.65 18.85
N VAL A 103 11.59 7.91 17.54
CA VAL A 103 10.56 8.54 16.69
C VAL A 103 10.49 7.85 15.33
N PRO A 104 9.34 7.83 14.65
CA PRO A 104 9.22 7.24 13.32
C PRO A 104 10.18 7.90 12.31
N MET A 105 10.92 7.08 11.56
CA MET A 105 11.72 7.54 10.43
C MET A 105 10.81 7.70 9.21
N ILE A 106 10.47 8.93 8.86
CA ILE A 106 9.50 9.25 7.81
C ILE A 106 10.21 9.64 6.52
N PHE A 107 9.75 9.06 5.40
CA PHE A 107 10.09 9.51 4.06
C PHE A 107 8.87 9.48 3.15
N ASN A 108 8.99 10.03 1.94
CA ASN A 108 7.88 10.07 0.99
C ASN A 108 8.24 9.30 -0.28
N LYS A 109 7.23 8.69 -0.89
CA LYS A 109 7.27 8.22 -2.28
C LYS A 109 6.48 9.20 -3.15
N GLN A 110 6.91 9.38 -4.40
CA GLN A 110 6.17 10.20 -5.35
C GLN A 110 4.86 9.50 -5.72
N SER A 111 3.78 10.25 -5.88
CA SER A 111 2.47 9.69 -6.27
C SER A 111 2.51 8.98 -7.63
N THR A 112 3.51 9.25 -8.46
CA THR A 112 3.73 8.56 -9.75
C THR A 112 4.26 7.15 -9.58
N SER A 113 4.81 6.79 -8.42
CA SER A 113 5.27 5.42 -8.14
C SER A 113 4.11 4.44 -7.91
N ALA A 114 2.90 4.95 -7.62
CA ALA A 114 1.71 4.13 -7.38
C ALA A 114 1.33 3.32 -8.62
N CYS A 115 1.13 2.02 -8.44
CA CYS A 115 0.66 1.11 -9.48
C CYS A 115 -0.30 0.05 -8.93
N GLY A 116 -0.91 -0.71 -9.81
CA GLY A 116 -1.94 -1.69 -9.46
C GLY A 116 -1.39 -2.94 -8.76
N PRO A 117 -2.27 -3.66 -8.05
CA PRO A 117 -1.91 -4.84 -7.25
C PRO A 117 -1.36 -6.00 -8.08
N PHE A 118 -1.62 -6.02 -9.38
CA PHE A 118 -1.24 -7.05 -10.34
C PHE A 118 -0.58 -6.45 -11.60
N GLU A 119 -0.02 -5.23 -11.48
CA GLU A 119 0.73 -4.57 -12.54
C GLU A 119 2.22 -4.87 -12.41
N ASP A 120 2.95 -4.78 -13.52
CA ASP A 120 4.38 -5.07 -13.54
C ASP A 120 5.19 -4.03 -12.77
N ILE A 121 6.25 -4.48 -12.09
CA ILE A 121 7.28 -3.64 -11.51
C ILE A 121 8.41 -3.48 -12.54
N HIS A 122 8.79 -2.26 -12.83
CA HIS A 122 9.89 -1.98 -13.77
C HIS A 122 11.24 -2.12 -13.08
N ASP A 123 12.09 -3.02 -13.63
CA ASP A 123 13.51 -3.11 -13.25
C ASP A 123 14.27 -1.93 -13.89
N PRO A 124 14.78 -0.98 -13.08
CA PRO A 124 15.33 0.25 -13.62
C PRO A 124 16.70 0.02 -14.27
N LYS A 125 16.88 0.52 -15.50
CA LYS A 125 18.15 0.40 -16.26
C LYS A 125 19.39 0.97 -15.55
N VAL A 126 19.18 1.78 -14.54
CA VAL A 126 20.23 2.56 -13.84
C VAL A 126 20.75 1.85 -12.59
N SER A 127 20.23 0.68 -12.25
CA SER A 127 20.61 -0.06 -11.04
C SER A 127 20.36 -1.57 -11.20
N ASP A 128 21.15 -2.37 -10.52
CA ASP A 128 20.99 -3.81 -10.32
C ASP A 128 20.61 -4.15 -8.85
N LYS A 129 20.08 -3.17 -8.11
CA LYS A 129 19.77 -3.26 -6.67
C LYS A 129 18.28 -3.06 -6.38
N LEU A 130 17.42 -3.59 -7.26
CA LEU A 130 15.98 -3.58 -7.07
C LEU A 130 15.60 -4.55 -5.95
N ASP A 131 14.77 -4.09 -5.01
CA ASP A 131 14.40 -4.84 -3.81
C ASP A 131 12.92 -4.66 -3.47
N TYR A 132 12.37 -5.60 -2.72
CA TYR A 132 10.98 -5.64 -2.26
C TYR A 132 10.89 -5.33 -0.77
N GLU A 133 9.77 -4.75 -0.37
CA GLU A 133 9.39 -4.51 1.03
C GLU A 133 7.87 -4.69 1.17
N GLY A 134 7.45 -5.89 1.63
CA GLY A 134 6.03 -6.14 1.92
C GLY A 134 5.58 -5.36 3.14
N GLU A 135 4.46 -4.62 3.01
CA GLU A 135 3.98 -3.72 4.06
C GLU A 135 2.47 -3.76 4.23
N LEU A 136 2.03 -3.62 5.48
CA LEU A 136 0.69 -3.13 5.77
C LEU A 136 0.65 -1.66 5.37
N ALA A 137 -0.33 -1.29 4.55
CA ALA A 137 -0.63 0.12 4.29
C ALA A 137 -2.02 0.49 4.82
N PHE A 138 -2.19 1.75 5.20
CA PHE A 138 -3.50 2.27 5.58
C PHE A 138 -3.79 3.59 4.89
N VAL A 139 -5.08 3.86 4.67
CA VAL A 139 -5.58 5.02 3.94
C VAL A 139 -6.33 5.94 4.88
N ILE A 140 -6.01 7.23 4.83
CA ILE A 140 -6.75 8.27 5.57
C ILE A 140 -8.12 8.49 4.92
N GLY A 141 -9.16 8.51 5.74
CA GLY A 141 -10.55 8.71 5.32
C GLY A 141 -11.13 10.07 5.69
N LYS A 142 -10.48 10.80 6.59
CA LYS A 142 -10.97 12.13 7.03
C LYS A 142 -9.82 13.11 7.11
N LYS A 143 -10.01 14.32 6.59
CA LYS A 143 -9.08 15.42 6.78
C LYS A 143 -8.92 15.71 8.27
N CYS A 144 -7.67 15.64 8.75
CA CYS A 144 -7.40 15.74 10.19
C CYS A 144 -6.04 16.39 10.49
N ARG A 145 -5.94 16.88 11.71
CA ARG A 145 -4.73 17.49 12.28
C ARG A 145 -4.73 17.29 13.80
N HIS A 146 -3.57 17.07 14.43
CA HIS A 146 -3.42 16.90 15.87
C HIS A 146 -4.35 15.82 16.46
N VAL A 147 -4.41 14.65 15.80
CA VAL A 147 -5.26 13.54 16.22
C VAL A 147 -4.54 12.75 17.32
N PRO A 148 -5.12 12.62 18.53
CA PRO A 148 -4.52 11.78 19.56
C PRO A 148 -4.64 10.30 19.16
N ARG A 149 -3.70 9.48 19.62
CA ARG A 149 -3.66 8.03 19.35
C ARG A 149 -5.00 7.33 19.60
N SER A 150 -5.70 7.70 20.68
CA SER A 150 -7.01 7.12 21.04
C SER A 150 -8.11 7.36 20.00
N GLU A 151 -7.98 8.41 19.18
CA GLU A 151 -8.95 8.81 18.16
C GLU A 151 -8.49 8.45 16.74
N ALA A 152 -7.28 7.93 16.58
CA ALA A 152 -6.67 7.64 15.28
C ALA A 152 -7.52 6.70 14.41
N HIS A 153 -8.16 5.71 15.03
CA HIS A 153 -9.06 4.77 14.34
C HIS A 153 -10.24 5.47 13.63
N ASN A 154 -10.67 6.65 14.10
CA ASN A 154 -11.78 7.40 13.52
C ASN A 154 -11.43 8.14 12.22
N VAL A 155 -10.16 8.24 11.87
CA VAL A 155 -9.70 8.95 10.68
C VAL A 155 -9.14 8.02 9.60
N ILE A 156 -8.94 6.75 9.90
CA ILE A 156 -8.51 5.70 8.95
C ILE A 156 -9.73 5.20 8.19
N ALA A 157 -9.67 5.21 6.85
CA ALA A 157 -10.71 4.63 5.99
C ALA A 157 -10.62 3.09 5.96
N GLY A 158 -9.41 2.57 5.90
CA GLY A 158 -9.16 1.14 5.82
C GLY A 158 -7.70 0.80 5.55
N TYR A 159 -7.47 -0.47 5.30
CA TYR A 159 -6.13 -1.07 5.18
C TYR A 159 -6.00 -1.79 3.84
N CYS A 160 -4.78 -1.91 3.34
CA CYS A 160 -4.46 -2.67 2.13
C CYS A 160 -3.04 -3.25 2.20
N VAL A 161 -2.74 -4.16 1.28
CA VAL A 161 -1.39 -4.68 1.06
C VAL A 161 -0.61 -3.69 0.21
N SER A 162 0.69 -3.51 0.48
CA SER A 162 1.57 -2.68 -0.35
C SER A 162 2.97 -3.30 -0.47
N ASN A 163 3.72 -2.84 -1.47
CA ASN A 163 5.13 -3.12 -1.66
C ASN A 163 5.89 -1.78 -1.76
N ASP A 164 6.74 -1.47 -0.79
CA ASP A 164 7.64 -0.32 -0.85
C ASP A 164 8.90 -0.67 -1.65
N VAL A 165 8.73 -0.89 -2.95
CA VAL A 165 9.81 -1.25 -3.86
C VAL A 165 10.93 -0.22 -3.81
N SER A 166 12.16 -0.71 -3.69
CA SER A 166 13.35 0.08 -3.36
C SER A 166 14.49 -0.17 -4.34
N VAL A 167 15.14 0.89 -4.78
CA VAL A 167 16.41 0.84 -5.52
C VAL A 167 17.52 1.19 -4.54
N ARG A 168 18.17 0.18 -3.95
CA ARG A 168 18.99 0.33 -2.74
C ARG A 168 20.19 1.26 -2.88
N ASP A 169 20.90 1.20 -3.99
CA ASP A 169 22.04 2.10 -4.26
C ASP A 169 21.60 3.56 -4.46
N TRP A 170 20.37 3.79 -4.95
CA TRP A 170 19.77 5.13 -5.03
C TRP A 170 19.20 5.60 -3.69
N GLN A 171 18.60 4.70 -2.93
CA GLN A 171 18.09 4.98 -1.58
C GLN A 171 19.19 5.48 -0.66
N LEU A 172 20.37 4.84 -0.71
CA LEU A 172 21.47 5.10 0.22
C LEU A 172 22.41 6.23 -0.21
N ARG A 173 22.16 6.88 -1.35
CA ARG A 173 22.99 8.03 -1.81
C ARG A 173 22.87 9.24 -0.92
N VAL A 174 21.69 9.44 -0.33
CA VAL A 174 21.40 10.57 0.56
C VAL A 174 20.45 10.11 1.68
N PRO A 175 20.45 10.78 2.83
CA PRO A 175 19.60 10.38 3.97
C PRO A 175 18.09 10.44 3.71
N ALA A 176 17.64 11.15 2.69
CA ALA A 176 16.22 11.38 2.42
C ALA A 176 15.46 10.21 1.82
N PHE A 177 16.11 9.15 1.34
CA PHE A 177 15.57 7.93 0.72
C PHE A 177 14.66 8.14 -0.50
N THR A 178 13.93 9.24 -0.59
CA THR A 178 12.83 9.50 -1.54
C THR A 178 13.13 9.07 -2.97
N ILE A 179 14.32 9.36 -3.51
CA ILE A 179 14.64 9.05 -4.91
C ILE A 179 14.72 7.53 -5.13
N GLY A 180 15.39 6.79 -4.25
CA GLY A 180 15.48 5.31 -4.36
C GLY A 180 14.14 4.59 -4.08
N LYS A 181 13.16 5.31 -3.58
CA LYS A 181 11.82 4.82 -3.21
C LYS A 181 10.71 5.28 -4.17
N SER A 182 11.03 6.03 -5.24
CA SER A 182 10.03 6.76 -6.04
C SER A 182 10.09 6.51 -7.54
N PHE A 183 10.76 5.47 -8.00
CA PHE A 183 10.70 5.09 -9.40
C PHE A 183 9.24 4.75 -9.79
N ASP A 184 8.87 4.98 -11.02
CA ASP A 184 7.54 4.61 -11.51
C ASP A 184 7.30 3.11 -11.32
N THR A 185 6.07 2.71 -10.98
CA THR A 185 5.66 1.33 -10.63
C THR A 185 6.21 0.77 -9.30
N HIS A 186 6.96 1.56 -8.52
CA HIS A 186 7.62 1.10 -7.29
C HIS A 186 6.76 1.25 -6.02
N CYS A 187 5.43 1.36 -6.16
CA CYS A 187 4.48 1.31 -5.05
C CYS A 187 3.20 0.57 -5.47
N PRO A 188 3.27 -0.75 -5.74
CA PRO A 188 2.06 -1.54 -5.91
C PRO A 188 1.27 -1.57 -4.62
N PHE A 189 -0.06 -1.38 -4.68
CA PHE A 189 -0.93 -1.51 -3.51
C PHE A 189 -2.37 -1.89 -3.87
N GLY A 190 -3.04 -2.52 -2.92
CA GLY A 190 -4.40 -3.01 -3.09
C GLY A 190 -4.56 -4.42 -2.51
N PRO A 191 -5.34 -5.34 -3.16
CA PRO A 191 -6.22 -5.11 -4.31
C PRO A 191 -7.44 -4.26 -3.97
N ALA A 192 -7.76 -4.15 -2.67
CA ALA A 192 -8.85 -3.36 -2.14
C ALA A 192 -8.38 -2.53 -0.94
N ILE A 193 -9.07 -1.43 -0.65
CA ILE A 193 -9.09 -0.84 0.68
C ILE A 193 -10.16 -1.61 1.47
N VAL A 194 -9.73 -2.43 2.42
CA VAL A 194 -10.64 -3.11 3.34
C VAL A 194 -10.96 -2.12 4.45
N THR A 195 -12.23 -1.71 4.56
CA THR A 195 -12.64 -0.68 5.52
C THR A 195 -12.32 -1.08 6.95
N ALA A 196 -12.00 -0.11 7.80
CA ALA A 196 -11.47 -0.35 9.14
C ALA A 196 -12.41 -1.18 10.04
N ASP A 197 -13.71 -1.11 9.80
CA ASP A 197 -14.74 -1.90 10.50
C ASP A 197 -14.75 -3.40 10.16
N GLU A 198 -14.09 -3.79 9.05
CA GLU A 198 -13.97 -5.20 8.62
C GLU A 198 -12.68 -5.87 9.13
N ILE A 199 -11.78 -5.12 9.74
CA ILE A 199 -10.51 -5.64 10.26
C ILE A 199 -10.62 -5.82 11.78
N SER A 200 -10.36 -7.05 12.22
CA SER A 200 -10.49 -7.40 13.63
C SER A 200 -9.49 -6.67 14.52
N ASP A 201 -8.23 -6.68 14.12
CA ASP A 201 -7.12 -5.95 14.77
C ASP A 201 -6.00 -5.69 13.74
N PRO A 202 -5.81 -4.44 13.28
CA PRO A 202 -4.75 -4.13 12.31
C PRO A 202 -3.34 -4.35 12.85
N HIS A 203 -3.19 -4.49 14.15
CA HIS A 203 -1.91 -4.72 14.83
C HIS A 203 -1.67 -6.21 15.16
N ASN A 204 -2.46 -7.13 14.54
CA ASN A 204 -2.25 -8.57 14.68
C ASN A 204 -2.57 -9.32 13.37
N LEU A 205 -2.06 -8.83 12.25
CA LEU A 205 -2.22 -9.44 10.94
C LEU A 205 -0.93 -10.17 10.54
N GLN A 206 -1.06 -11.39 10.01
CA GLN A 206 0.07 -12.12 9.43
C GLN A 206 0.45 -11.48 8.09
N ILE A 207 1.73 -11.14 7.91
CA ILE A 207 2.30 -10.64 6.66
C ILE A 207 3.33 -11.63 6.13
N LYS A 208 3.26 -11.92 4.82
CA LYS A 208 4.20 -12.80 4.13
C LYS A 208 4.55 -12.25 2.76
N THR A 209 5.85 -12.26 2.42
CA THR A 209 6.36 -11.97 1.08
C THR A 209 7.04 -13.20 0.51
N GLU A 210 6.70 -13.55 -0.72
CA GLU A 210 7.29 -14.63 -1.50
C GLU A 210 7.89 -14.04 -2.79
N VAL A 211 9.09 -14.49 -3.14
CA VAL A 211 9.73 -14.21 -4.43
C VAL A 211 9.92 -15.55 -5.13
N ASN A 212 9.34 -15.72 -6.31
CA ASN A 212 9.34 -16.99 -7.06
C ASN A 212 8.91 -18.19 -6.18
N GLN A 213 7.88 -18.01 -5.35
CA GLN A 213 7.35 -18.98 -4.39
C GLN A 213 8.29 -19.30 -3.20
N GLU A 214 9.50 -18.70 -3.12
CA GLU A 214 10.35 -18.77 -1.94
C GLU A 214 9.89 -17.75 -0.90
N VAL A 215 9.60 -18.19 0.31
CA VAL A 215 9.23 -17.28 1.42
C VAL A 215 10.45 -16.47 1.83
N ARG A 216 10.36 -15.14 1.69
CA ARG A 216 11.42 -14.18 2.02
C ARG A 216 11.12 -13.41 3.29
N GLN A 217 9.90 -12.95 3.47
CA GLN A 217 9.44 -12.28 4.68
C GLN A 217 8.26 -13.05 5.27
N ASN A 218 8.25 -13.23 6.59
CA ASN A 218 7.17 -13.91 7.29
C ASN A 218 7.10 -13.38 8.72
N SER A 219 6.19 -12.46 8.98
CA SER A 219 6.07 -11.74 10.25
C SER A 219 4.59 -11.43 10.56
N ASN A 220 4.39 -10.63 11.59
CA ASN A 220 3.06 -10.19 12.01
C ASN A 220 3.11 -8.70 12.37
N THR A 221 2.04 -7.95 12.07
CA THR A 221 1.95 -6.51 12.34
C THR A 221 2.04 -6.14 13.83
N LYS A 222 1.93 -7.12 14.74
CA LYS A 222 2.23 -6.93 16.18
C LYS A 222 3.69 -6.58 16.47
N ASN A 223 4.60 -6.85 15.51
CA ASN A 223 6.03 -6.53 15.60
C ASN A 223 6.35 -5.10 15.12
N LEU A 224 5.34 -4.31 14.72
CA LEU A 224 5.51 -2.89 14.46
C LEU A 224 5.98 -2.16 15.72
N ILE A 225 7.04 -1.35 15.60
CA ILE A 225 7.58 -0.51 16.68
C ILE A 225 6.61 0.63 16.95
N PHE A 226 6.20 1.34 15.90
CA PHE A 226 5.13 2.34 15.96
C PHE A 226 3.93 1.78 15.20
N ASN A 227 2.82 1.52 15.90
CA ASN A 227 1.61 1.02 15.28
C ASN A 227 0.87 2.10 14.47
N CYS A 228 -0.12 1.70 13.66
CA CYS A 228 -0.85 2.62 12.78
C CYS A 228 -1.43 3.85 13.50
N PHE A 229 -1.87 3.70 14.75
CA PHE A 229 -2.48 4.79 15.51
C PHE A 229 -1.44 5.77 16.04
N GLU A 230 -0.27 5.29 16.45
CA GLU A 230 0.88 6.13 16.81
C GLU A 230 1.41 6.90 15.61
N LEU A 231 1.44 6.27 14.44
CA LEU A 231 1.81 6.93 13.18
C LEU A 231 0.84 8.06 12.83
N VAL A 232 -0.48 7.86 12.95
CA VAL A 232 -1.48 8.92 12.72
C VAL A 232 -1.25 10.09 13.68
N GLU A 233 -1.06 9.84 14.98
CA GLU A 233 -0.79 10.88 15.98
C GLU A 233 0.46 11.68 15.61
N HIS A 234 1.57 10.98 15.32
CA HIS A 234 2.85 11.60 14.98
C HIS A 234 2.76 12.44 13.71
N LEU A 235 2.26 11.87 12.61
CA LEU A 235 2.13 12.54 11.32
C LEU A 235 1.19 13.74 11.39
N SER A 236 0.01 13.59 12.01
CA SER A 236 -0.98 14.64 12.13
C SER A 236 -0.54 15.80 13.04
N THR A 237 0.46 15.60 13.89
CA THR A 237 1.08 16.66 14.66
C THR A 237 1.90 17.59 13.77
N SER A 238 2.54 17.09 12.72
CA SER A 238 3.42 17.85 11.85
C SER A 238 2.67 18.54 10.70
N PHE A 239 1.73 17.83 10.05
CA PHE A 239 0.98 18.34 8.88
C PHE A 239 -0.43 17.77 8.82
N THR A 240 -1.26 18.37 7.96
CA THR A 240 -2.61 17.90 7.72
C THR A 240 -2.59 16.60 6.93
N LEU A 241 -3.27 15.58 7.44
CA LEU A 241 -3.62 14.37 6.70
C LEU A 241 -4.94 14.59 5.97
N GLU A 242 -5.03 14.08 4.75
CA GLU A 242 -6.17 14.27 3.86
C GLU A 242 -6.75 12.93 3.40
N PRO A 243 -8.05 12.86 3.07
CA PRO A 243 -8.62 11.63 2.51
C PRO A 243 -7.82 11.16 1.31
N GLY A 244 -7.54 9.86 1.25
CA GLY A 244 -6.74 9.26 0.19
C GLY A 244 -5.23 9.29 0.41
N ASP A 245 -4.70 9.94 1.45
CA ASP A 245 -3.30 9.77 1.83
C ASP A 245 -3.03 8.30 2.15
N LEU A 246 -1.98 7.74 1.55
CA LEU A 246 -1.53 6.38 1.73
C LEU A 246 -0.32 6.37 2.66
N ILE A 247 -0.40 5.61 3.76
CA ILE A 247 0.69 5.46 4.71
C ILE A 247 1.15 4.01 4.69
N LEU A 248 2.42 3.78 4.36
CA LEU A 248 3.11 2.51 4.39
C LEU A 248 3.77 2.37 5.76
N SER A 249 3.43 1.32 6.50
CA SER A 249 3.75 1.23 7.93
C SER A 249 5.14 0.66 8.24
N GLY A 250 5.92 0.30 7.24
CA GLY A 250 7.22 -0.35 7.38
C GLY A 250 7.17 -1.84 7.05
N THR A 251 8.34 -2.39 6.76
CA THR A 251 8.54 -3.78 6.33
C THR A 251 9.25 -4.61 7.40
N PRO A 252 8.92 -5.92 7.53
CA PRO A 252 9.65 -6.84 8.40
C PRO A 252 11.00 -7.27 7.81
N GLY A 253 11.80 -8.01 8.58
CA GLY A 253 13.04 -8.64 8.11
C GLY A 253 12.81 -9.59 6.94
N GLY A 254 13.86 -9.90 6.19
CA GLY A 254 13.86 -10.76 5.00
C GLY A 254 13.91 -9.99 3.68
N VAL A 255 14.30 -8.71 3.70
CA VAL A 255 14.52 -7.90 2.49
C VAL A 255 15.77 -8.37 1.73
N GLY A 256 15.76 -8.18 0.40
CA GLY A 256 16.84 -8.66 -0.47
C GLY A 256 18.22 -8.08 -0.17
N VAL A 257 18.29 -6.85 0.33
CA VAL A 257 19.57 -6.20 0.69
C VAL A 257 20.27 -6.89 1.85
N ALA A 258 19.57 -7.62 2.70
CA ALA A 258 20.17 -8.31 3.85
C ALA A 258 21.07 -9.49 3.44
N ASP A 259 20.68 -10.23 2.40
CA ASP A 259 21.41 -11.39 1.87
C ASP A 259 21.92 -11.22 0.41
N ASN A 260 21.86 -9.97 -0.08
CA ASN A 260 22.28 -9.58 -1.44
C ASN A 260 21.50 -10.31 -2.56
N LYS A 261 20.21 -10.61 -2.31
CA LYS A 261 19.30 -11.25 -3.27
C LYS A 261 18.32 -10.23 -3.84
N PHE A 262 18.77 -9.43 -4.78
CA PHE A 262 17.97 -8.42 -5.45
C PHE A 262 17.06 -9.04 -6.52
N LEU A 263 15.96 -8.33 -6.79
CA LEU A 263 15.02 -8.67 -7.85
C LEU A 263 15.65 -8.41 -9.23
N LYS A 264 15.19 -9.17 -10.22
CA LYS A 264 15.60 -9.05 -11.62
C LYS A 264 14.44 -9.36 -12.54
N GLU A 265 14.58 -9.04 -13.82
CA GLU A 265 13.61 -9.39 -14.85
C GLU A 265 13.17 -10.87 -14.75
N GLY A 266 11.87 -11.09 -14.79
CA GLY A 266 11.24 -12.39 -14.72
C GLY A 266 10.84 -12.85 -13.33
N ASP A 267 11.34 -12.21 -12.27
CA ASP A 267 10.93 -12.54 -10.90
C ASP A 267 9.47 -12.15 -10.65
N GLU A 268 8.80 -12.93 -9.78
CA GLU A 268 7.44 -12.68 -9.31
C GLU A 268 7.47 -12.43 -7.81
N VAL A 269 6.90 -11.30 -7.39
CA VAL A 269 6.80 -10.90 -5.98
C VAL A 269 5.35 -10.97 -5.56
N LYS A 270 5.06 -11.81 -4.57
CA LYS A 270 3.74 -11.94 -3.97
C LYS A 270 3.79 -11.53 -2.50
N ILE A 271 2.92 -10.59 -2.12
CA ILE A 271 2.78 -10.14 -0.74
C ILE A 271 1.35 -10.40 -0.30
N SER A 272 1.18 -11.11 0.81
CA SER A 272 -0.12 -11.44 1.37
C SER A 272 -0.23 -10.98 2.82
N ILE A 273 -1.39 -10.42 3.18
CA ILE A 273 -1.71 -10.05 4.56
C ILE A 273 -3.08 -10.65 4.90
N SER A 274 -3.15 -11.31 6.05
CA SER A 274 -4.42 -11.89 6.51
C SER A 274 -5.53 -10.84 6.54
N GLU A 275 -6.76 -11.23 6.23
CA GLU A 275 -7.95 -10.39 6.09
C GLU A 275 -7.93 -9.40 4.89
N LEU A 276 -6.75 -9.00 4.37
CA LEU A 276 -6.61 -8.02 3.29
C LEU A 276 -6.49 -8.65 1.89
N GLY A 277 -6.00 -9.89 1.79
CA GLY A 277 -5.72 -10.55 0.53
C GLY A 277 -4.24 -10.44 0.13
N TYR A 278 -3.98 -10.28 -1.17
CA TYR A 278 -2.60 -10.26 -1.68
C TYR A 278 -2.46 -9.36 -2.90
N ILE A 279 -1.24 -8.93 -3.15
CA ILE A 279 -0.77 -8.36 -4.41
C ILE A 279 0.29 -9.29 -5.00
N GLU A 280 0.41 -9.32 -6.34
CA GLU A 280 1.35 -10.17 -7.04
C GLU A 280 1.82 -9.46 -8.31
N ASN A 281 3.11 -9.16 -8.36
CA ASN A 281 3.68 -8.31 -9.38
C ASN A 281 4.86 -9.03 -10.05
N LYS A 282 4.91 -9.00 -11.38
CA LYS A 282 6.04 -9.48 -12.15
C LYS A 282 7.05 -8.36 -12.37
N VAL A 283 8.33 -8.68 -12.25
CA VAL A 283 9.41 -7.77 -12.58
C VAL A 283 9.71 -7.84 -14.08
N VAL A 284 9.65 -6.70 -14.75
CA VAL A 284 9.94 -6.57 -16.19
C VAL A 284 10.95 -5.47 -16.41
N ASN A 285 11.73 -5.55 -17.50
CA ASN A 285 12.64 -4.46 -17.85
C ASN A 285 11.88 -3.14 -18.03
N GLU A 286 12.46 -2.06 -17.52
CA GLU A 286 11.95 -0.71 -17.77
C GLU A 286 11.82 -0.46 -19.29
N PRO A 287 10.67 0.06 -19.79
CA PRO A 287 10.48 0.36 -21.20
C PRO A 287 11.56 1.28 -21.79
N LEU A 288 11.88 1.11 -23.08
CA LEU A 288 12.91 1.91 -23.75
C LEU A 288 12.57 3.39 -23.82
N SER A 289 11.29 3.73 -23.93
CA SER A 289 10.81 5.10 -23.80
C SER A 289 9.53 5.11 -22.97
N THR A 290 9.57 5.78 -21.85
CA THR A 290 8.41 5.93 -20.96
C THR A 290 7.67 7.23 -21.20
N ILE A 291 8.36 8.28 -21.66
CA ILE A 291 7.77 9.57 -22.01
C ILE A 291 8.48 10.13 -23.25
N ALA A 292 7.67 10.58 -24.22
CA ALA A 292 8.13 11.39 -25.33
C ALA A 292 7.99 12.88 -24.98
N TYR A 293 9.04 13.66 -25.23
CA TYR A 293 9.00 15.11 -25.14
C TYR A 293 8.53 15.69 -26.47
#